data_38e754b5c2e5ec240ac8fc55c812d104
#
_entry.id   38e754b5c2e5ec240ac8fc55c812d104
#
_cell.length_a   1.000
_cell.length_b   1.000
_cell.length_c   1.000
_cell.angle_alpha   90.00
_cell.angle_beta   90.00
_cell.angle_gamma   90.00
#
_symmetry.space_group_name_H-M   'P 1'
#
loop_
_entity.id
_entity.type
_entity.pdbx_description
1 polymer ?
#
loop_
_entity_poly.entity_id
_entity_poly.type
_entity_poly.pdbx_seq_one_letter_code
_entity_poly.pdbx_strand_id
1 'polypeptide(L)'
;MISVVIPLYNKEKQIARTLQTVLDQTYQDFEIVIVNDGSTDGSVDEVKKFLNPRIRLINQKNGGVSAARNRGIEEAKGEYIAFLDADDVWEKEHLETLDSLIKRFPNSKARATNYTFLKKGIYKDIILNNIPFEGLEGVLDNYFEVASNSNPPIWSSAVCVDKDLLKLIGGFPEGITSGEDLITWARIALLTNFAFTRKVTATFILGDADSSVARRKNDKGDFVGDELQKMYLLNKNVKGLKCYLSLWYKMKAMNSLQLNDRFDLLCHSFKSLRYNMFTYKVYVYIVMAFLPHKVNRFLLNRLQG
;
A
#
# COMPACT_ATOMS: atom_id res chain seq x y z
N MET A 1 9.86 0.18 -21.42
CA MET A 1 8.68 -0.71 -21.27
C MET A 1 8.31 -0.83 -19.78
N ILE A 2 7.03 -0.72 -19.45
CA ILE A 2 6.49 -0.90 -18.08
C ILE A 2 5.83 -2.28 -17.99
N SER A 3 6.14 -3.05 -16.92
CA SER A 3 5.41 -4.28 -16.61
C SER A 3 4.37 -3.98 -15.50
N VAL A 4 3.11 -4.21 -15.81
CA VAL A 4 2.01 -4.10 -14.84
C VAL A 4 1.86 -5.43 -14.11
N VAL A 5 2.15 -5.46 -12.81
CA VAL A 5 2.06 -6.65 -11.97
C VAL A 5 0.76 -6.64 -11.19
N ILE A 6 -0.06 -7.68 -11.39
CA ILE A 6 -1.39 -7.81 -10.75
C ILE A 6 -1.41 -9.10 -9.92
N PRO A 7 -1.35 -9.03 -8.58
CA PRO A 7 -1.60 -10.17 -7.72
C PRO A 7 -3.09 -10.51 -7.73
N LEU A 8 -3.44 -11.76 -8.03
CA LEU A 8 -4.82 -12.21 -8.18
C LEU A 8 -5.14 -13.31 -7.16
N TYR A 9 -6.10 -13.06 -6.27
CA TYR A 9 -6.64 -14.06 -5.36
C TYR A 9 -8.11 -13.79 -5.07
N ASN A 10 -9.00 -14.65 -5.57
CA ASN A 10 -10.45 -14.62 -5.34
C ASN A 10 -11.08 -13.22 -5.65
N LYS A 11 -10.91 -12.76 -6.90
CA LYS A 11 -11.41 -11.49 -7.43
C LYS A 11 -12.25 -11.65 -8.70
N GLU A 12 -13.01 -12.74 -8.80
CA GLU A 12 -13.86 -13.07 -9.96
C GLU A 12 -14.72 -11.87 -10.42
N LYS A 13 -15.31 -11.14 -9.45
CA LYS A 13 -16.22 -10.04 -9.76
C LYS A 13 -15.53 -8.71 -10.12
N GLN A 14 -14.23 -8.60 -9.86
CA GLN A 14 -13.48 -7.33 -9.99
C GLN A 14 -12.46 -7.35 -11.12
N ILE A 15 -11.77 -8.48 -11.31
CA ILE A 15 -10.60 -8.56 -12.18
C ILE A 15 -10.87 -8.15 -13.63
N ALA A 16 -12.03 -8.46 -14.18
CA ALA A 16 -12.38 -8.06 -15.55
C ALA A 16 -12.38 -6.54 -15.72
N ARG A 17 -12.98 -5.79 -14.76
CA ARG A 17 -12.96 -4.32 -14.76
C ARG A 17 -11.54 -3.79 -14.61
N THR A 18 -10.76 -4.31 -13.67
CA THR A 18 -9.36 -3.92 -13.45
C THR A 18 -8.54 -4.08 -14.73
N LEU A 19 -8.62 -5.25 -15.39
CA LEU A 19 -7.90 -5.52 -16.63
C LEU A 19 -8.32 -4.58 -17.76
N GLN A 20 -9.60 -4.27 -17.89
CA GLN A 20 -10.08 -3.35 -18.92
C GLN A 20 -9.42 -1.97 -18.78
N THR A 21 -9.27 -1.46 -17.52
CA THR A 21 -8.61 -0.16 -17.32
C THR A 21 -7.12 -0.14 -17.69
N VAL A 22 -6.44 -1.30 -17.62
CA VAL A 22 -5.05 -1.41 -18.10
C VAL A 22 -4.99 -1.49 -19.62
N LEU A 23 -5.90 -2.20 -20.24
CA LEU A 23 -5.94 -2.31 -21.70
C LEU A 23 -6.32 -1.00 -22.39
N ASP A 24 -7.10 -0.14 -21.69
CA ASP A 24 -7.54 1.18 -22.18
C ASP A 24 -6.50 2.30 -21.97
N GLN A 25 -5.28 1.98 -21.48
CA GLN A 25 -4.24 2.98 -21.25
C GLN A 25 -3.78 3.66 -22.53
N THR A 26 -3.52 4.98 -22.47
CA THR A 26 -2.97 5.76 -23.61
C THR A 26 -1.53 5.37 -23.95
N TYR A 27 -0.72 5.06 -22.93
CA TYR A 27 0.63 4.51 -23.10
C TYR A 27 0.56 3.04 -23.49
N GLN A 28 1.25 2.65 -24.59
CA GLN A 28 1.10 1.32 -25.20
C GLN A 28 2.30 0.39 -25.02
N ASP A 29 3.46 0.88 -24.55
CA ASP A 29 4.67 0.07 -24.35
C ASP A 29 4.67 -0.64 -22.99
N PHE A 30 3.70 -1.55 -22.77
CA PHE A 30 3.57 -2.31 -21.53
C PHE A 30 3.21 -3.78 -21.75
N GLU A 31 3.52 -4.60 -20.77
CA GLU A 31 2.97 -5.95 -20.57
C GLU A 31 2.17 -6.02 -19.26
N ILE A 32 1.33 -7.05 -19.14
CA ILE A 32 0.55 -7.35 -17.94
C ILE A 32 0.96 -8.72 -17.42
N VAL A 33 1.48 -8.78 -16.21
CA VAL A 33 1.88 -10.02 -15.53
C VAL A 33 0.89 -10.25 -14.38
N ILE A 34 -0.04 -11.18 -14.60
CA ILE A 34 -1.04 -11.57 -13.58
C ILE A 34 -0.52 -12.79 -12.85
N VAL A 35 -0.39 -12.71 -11.55
CA VAL A 35 -0.01 -13.85 -10.72
C VAL A 35 -1.21 -14.33 -9.94
N ASN A 36 -1.80 -15.44 -10.39
CA ASN A 36 -2.87 -16.13 -9.67
C ASN A 36 -2.27 -16.87 -8.48
N ASP A 37 -2.56 -16.39 -7.28
CA ASP A 37 -2.07 -16.92 -6.00
C ASP A 37 -3.03 -17.98 -5.43
N GLY A 38 -3.39 -18.96 -6.26
CA GLY A 38 -4.22 -20.09 -5.85
C GLY A 38 -5.69 -19.74 -5.66
N SER A 39 -6.28 -18.90 -6.53
CA SER A 39 -7.73 -18.60 -6.49
C SER A 39 -8.58 -19.88 -6.59
N THR A 40 -9.67 -19.89 -5.85
CA THR A 40 -10.64 -21.00 -5.78
C THR A 40 -12.00 -20.64 -6.40
N ASP A 41 -12.17 -19.39 -6.84
CA ASP A 41 -13.33 -18.86 -7.56
C ASP A 41 -13.10 -18.81 -9.07
N GLY A 42 -13.97 -18.17 -9.84
CA GLY A 42 -13.89 -18.00 -11.29
C GLY A 42 -12.84 -16.95 -11.76
N SER A 43 -11.97 -16.42 -10.87
CA SER A 43 -11.01 -15.35 -11.23
C SER A 43 -10.14 -15.68 -12.44
N VAL A 44 -9.62 -16.90 -12.51
CA VAL A 44 -8.76 -17.38 -13.60
C VAL A 44 -9.53 -17.42 -14.93
N ASP A 45 -10.78 -17.85 -14.89
CA ASP A 45 -11.61 -17.96 -16.10
C ASP A 45 -12.02 -16.57 -16.61
N GLU A 46 -12.23 -15.60 -15.70
CA GLU A 46 -12.44 -14.20 -16.08
C GLU A 46 -11.21 -13.64 -16.81
N VAL A 47 -10.00 -13.88 -16.32
CA VAL A 47 -8.76 -13.44 -17.00
C VAL A 47 -8.63 -14.07 -18.38
N LYS A 48 -8.92 -15.36 -18.56
CA LYS A 48 -8.82 -16.08 -19.84
C LYS A 48 -9.76 -15.56 -20.92
N LYS A 49 -10.80 -14.81 -20.58
CA LYS A 49 -11.68 -14.15 -21.57
C LYS A 49 -10.96 -13.05 -22.36
N PHE A 50 -9.87 -12.50 -21.82
CA PHE A 50 -9.07 -11.46 -22.46
C PHE A 50 -8.01 -12.07 -23.37
N LEU A 51 -8.32 -12.16 -24.68
CA LEU A 51 -7.39 -12.65 -25.69
C LEU A 51 -6.43 -11.53 -26.13
N ASN A 52 -5.48 -11.18 -25.27
CA ASN A 52 -4.52 -10.11 -25.56
C ASN A 52 -3.08 -10.61 -25.33
N PRO A 53 -2.18 -10.49 -26.33
CA PRO A 53 -0.81 -11.01 -26.26
C PRO A 53 0.05 -10.32 -25.18
N ARG A 54 -0.36 -9.18 -24.68
CA ARG A 54 0.31 -8.48 -23.56
C ARG A 54 0.03 -9.10 -22.20
N ILE A 55 -0.99 -9.96 -22.09
CA ILE A 55 -1.38 -10.59 -20.82
C ILE A 55 -0.66 -11.93 -20.66
N ARG A 56 0.03 -12.06 -19.53
CA ARG A 56 0.63 -13.32 -19.09
C ARG A 56 0.05 -13.70 -17.74
N LEU A 57 -0.62 -14.85 -17.70
CA LEU A 57 -1.18 -15.41 -16.47
C LEU A 57 -0.24 -16.50 -15.94
N ILE A 58 0.19 -16.34 -14.68
CA ILE A 58 1.08 -17.25 -13.97
C ILE A 58 0.31 -17.82 -12.78
N ASN A 59 0.29 -19.15 -12.66
CA ASN A 59 -0.36 -19.78 -11.52
C ASN A 59 0.68 -20.22 -10.50
N GLN A 60 0.38 -19.99 -9.21
CA GLN A 60 1.17 -20.47 -8.09
C GLN A 60 0.27 -20.99 -6.97
N LYS A 61 0.84 -21.76 -6.04
CA LYS A 61 0.17 -22.10 -4.78
C LYS A 61 0.09 -20.83 -3.93
N ASN A 62 -1.02 -20.65 -3.21
CA ASN A 62 -1.22 -19.49 -2.37
C ASN A 62 -0.06 -19.29 -1.38
N GLY A 63 0.62 -18.15 -1.54
CA GLY A 63 1.72 -17.68 -0.72
C GLY A 63 1.49 -16.29 -0.15
N GLY A 64 0.32 -15.68 -0.45
CA GLY A 64 -0.03 -14.31 -0.05
C GLY A 64 0.41 -13.25 -1.06
N VAL A 65 -0.12 -12.04 -0.86
CA VAL A 65 0.04 -10.91 -1.80
C VAL A 65 1.51 -10.57 -2.07
N SER A 66 2.38 -10.65 -1.06
CA SER A 66 3.83 -10.42 -1.19
C SER A 66 4.48 -11.43 -2.13
N ALA A 67 4.21 -12.72 -1.95
CA ALA A 67 4.73 -13.78 -2.81
C ALA A 67 4.25 -13.61 -4.26
N ALA A 68 2.97 -13.24 -4.46
CA ALA A 68 2.43 -12.97 -5.78
C ALA A 68 3.08 -11.74 -6.44
N ARG A 69 3.28 -10.64 -5.70
CA ARG A 69 3.99 -9.47 -6.22
C ARG A 69 5.44 -9.79 -6.53
N ASN A 70 6.15 -10.51 -5.66
CA ASN A 70 7.55 -10.92 -5.88
C ASN A 70 7.67 -11.80 -7.14
N ARG A 71 6.79 -12.78 -7.30
CA ARG A 71 6.75 -13.60 -8.52
C ARG A 71 6.50 -12.73 -9.75
N GLY A 72 5.61 -11.76 -9.67
CA GLY A 72 5.36 -10.80 -10.75
C GLY A 72 6.60 -9.97 -11.12
N ILE A 73 7.36 -9.51 -10.11
CA ILE A 73 8.64 -8.79 -10.32
C ILE A 73 9.67 -9.68 -11.02
N GLU A 74 9.80 -10.93 -10.63
CA GLU A 74 10.71 -11.89 -11.26
C GLU A 74 10.38 -12.10 -12.75
N GLU A 75 9.12 -12.38 -13.03
CA GLU A 75 8.60 -12.70 -14.38
C GLU A 75 8.50 -11.48 -15.31
N ALA A 76 8.45 -10.27 -14.77
CA ALA A 76 8.36 -9.04 -15.54
C ALA A 76 9.56 -8.87 -16.49
N LYS A 77 9.31 -8.41 -17.70
CA LYS A 77 10.33 -8.14 -18.74
C LYS A 77 10.72 -6.66 -18.78
N GLY A 78 9.86 -5.77 -18.29
CA GLY A 78 10.08 -4.32 -18.26
C GLY A 78 11.11 -3.91 -17.23
N GLU A 79 11.74 -2.77 -17.45
CA GLU A 79 12.65 -2.12 -16.53
C GLU A 79 11.93 -1.48 -15.34
N TYR A 80 10.66 -1.15 -15.55
CA TYR A 80 9.80 -0.47 -14.58
C TYR A 80 8.62 -1.36 -14.22
N ILE A 81 8.35 -1.50 -12.94
CA ILE A 81 7.25 -2.31 -12.42
C ILE A 81 6.18 -1.40 -11.85
N ALA A 82 5.01 -1.37 -12.45
CA ALA A 82 3.82 -0.75 -11.90
C ALA A 82 2.94 -1.82 -11.23
N PHE A 83 2.51 -1.59 -10.01
CA PHE A 83 1.64 -2.53 -9.31
C PHE A 83 0.18 -2.09 -9.42
N LEU A 84 -0.71 -3.07 -9.52
CA LEU A 84 -2.16 -2.84 -9.51
C LEU A 84 -2.86 -4.00 -8.80
N ASP A 85 -3.58 -3.71 -7.75
CA ASP A 85 -4.38 -4.73 -7.05
C ASP A 85 -5.60 -5.10 -7.91
N ALA A 86 -5.98 -6.38 -7.88
CA ALA A 86 -6.98 -6.96 -8.81
C ALA A 86 -8.44 -6.45 -8.63
N ASP A 87 -8.66 -5.53 -7.70
CA ASP A 87 -9.94 -4.87 -7.42
C ASP A 87 -9.90 -3.33 -7.59
N ASP A 88 -8.73 -2.75 -7.87
CA ASP A 88 -8.54 -1.33 -8.14
C ASP A 88 -8.67 -1.00 -9.63
N VAL A 89 -8.74 0.29 -9.94
CA VAL A 89 -8.85 0.76 -11.33
C VAL A 89 -7.95 1.98 -11.57
N TRP A 90 -7.53 2.13 -12.82
CA TRP A 90 -6.72 3.25 -13.31
C TRP A 90 -7.50 4.15 -14.26
N GLU A 91 -7.17 5.44 -14.22
CA GLU A 91 -7.54 6.38 -15.28
C GLU A 91 -6.71 6.09 -16.55
N LYS A 92 -7.22 6.47 -17.72
CA LYS A 92 -6.59 6.16 -19.02
C LYS A 92 -5.16 6.65 -19.18
N GLU A 93 -4.80 7.73 -18.49
CA GLU A 93 -3.48 8.36 -18.56
C GLU A 93 -2.54 7.92 -17.44
N HIS A 94 -2.87 6.87 -16.68
CA HIS A 94 -2.05 6.48 -15.52
C HIS A 94 -0.62 6.08 -15.93
N LEU A 95 -0.46 5.15 -16.88
CA LEU A 95 0.85 4.72 -17.34
C LEU A 95 1.62 5.82 -18.08
N GLU A 96 0.93 6.67 -18.85
CA GLU A 96 1.53 7.85 -19.49
C GLU A 96 2.05 8.85 -18.47
N THR A 97 1.30 9.06 -17.39
CA THR A 97 1.72 9.91 -16.26
C THR A 97 2.97 9.36 -15.58
N LEU A 98 3.02 8.04 -15.34
CA LEU A 98 4.20 7.39 -14.78
C LEU A 98 5.42 7.48 -15.72
N ASP A 99 5.25 7.27 -17.02
CA ASP A 99 6.30 7.41 -18.03
C ASP A 99 6.83 8.85 -18.09
N SER A 100 5.94 9.85 -17.99
CA SER A 100 6.34 11.26 -17.87
C SER A 100 7.20 11.52 -16.63
N LEU A 101 6.82 10.98 -15.46
CA LEU A 101 7.63 11.09 -14.25
C LEU A 101 9.00 10.40 -14.37
N ILE A 102 9.08 9.25 -15.05
CA ILE A 102 10.33 8.55 -15.34
C ILE A 102 11.28 9.48 -16.14
N LYS A 103 10.76 10.11 -17.18
CA LYS A 103 11.54 10.99 -18.08
C LYS A 103 11.95 12.29 -17.41
N ARG A 104 11.07 12.90 -16.62
CA ARG A 104 11.30 14.21 -15.98
C ARG A 104 12.15 14.13 -14.72
N PHE A 105 12.11 13.00 -14.00
CA PHE A 105 12.84 12.78 -12.76
C PHE A 105 13.72 11.52 -12.82
N PRO A 106 14.73 11.48 -13.71
CA PRO A 106 15.51 10.26 -13.96
C PRO A 106 16.33 9.77 -12.74
N ASN A 107 16.58 10.65 -11.78
CA ASN A 107 17.30 10.31 -10.55
C ASN A 107 16.39 9.63 -9.50
N SER A 108 15.08 9.71 -9.63
CA SER A 108 14.14 9.03 -8.75
C SER A 108 13.87 7.63 -9.28
N LYS A 109 14.17 6.60 -8.51
CA LYS A 109 13.96 5.19 -8.92
C LYS A 109 12.59 4.65 -8.55
N ALA A 110 11.75 5.48 -7.92
CA ALA A 110 10.37 5.20 -7.63
C ALA A 110 9.50 6.40 -8.02
N ARG A 111 8.33 6.15 -8.61
CA ARG A 111 7.39 7.16 -9.10
C ARG A 111 6.01 6.82 -8.61
N ALA A 112 5.25 7.82 -8.20
CA ALA A 112 3.89 7.59 -7.76
C ALA A 112 2.94 8.70 -8.19
N THR A 113 1.69 8.33 -8.38
CA THR A 113 0.60 9.25 -8.62
C THR A 113 -0.26 9.38 -7.36
N ASN A 114 -1.07 10.42 -7.30
CA ASN A 114 -2.11 10.52 -6.30
C ASN A 114 -3.25 9.55 -6.61
N TYR A 115 -4.04 9.21 -5.58
CA TYR A 115 -5.16 8.28 -5.70
C TYR A 115 -6.37 8.77 -4.90
N THR A 116 -7.52 8.17 -5.16
CA THR A 116 -8.75 8.43 -4.43
C THR A 116 -9.39 7.12 -3.95
N PHE A 117 -10.23 7.19 -2.95
CA PHE A 117 -11.07 6.07 -2.51
C PHE A 117 -12.45 6.15 -3.17
N LEU A 118 -12.96 5.01 -3.58
CA LEU A 118 -14.36 4.86 -3.99
C LEU A 118 -15.09 3.91 -3.04
N LYS A 119 -16.11 4.42 -2.33
CA LYS A 119 -16.95 3.63 -1.43
C LYS A 119 -18.41 3.91 -1.69
N LYS A 120 -19.17 2.86 -2.03
CA LYS A 120 -20.61 2.97 -2.31
C LYS A 120 -20.96 4.09 -3.31
N GLY A 121 -20.17 4.22 -4.37
CA GLY A 121 -20.36 5.25 -5.39
C GLY A 121 -19.88 6.65 -5.00
N ILE A 122 -19.31 6.85 -3.81
CA ILE A 122 -18.82 8.14 -3.33
C ILE A 122 -17.30 8.15 -3.40
N TYR A 123 -16.73 9.11 -4.12
CA TYR A 123 -15.30 9.37 -4.15
C TYR A 123 -14.88 10.19 -2.92
N LYS A 124 -13.74 9.81 -2.35
CA LYS A 124 -13.12 10.51 -1.23
C LYS A 124 -11.63 10.66 -1.49
N ASP A 125 -11.21 11.89 -1.71
CA ASP A 125 -9.79 12.19 -1.92
C ASP A 125 -8.98 11.97 -0.65
N ILE A 126 -7.71 11.61 -0.84
CA ILE A 126 -6.77 11.53 0.26
C ILE A 126 -6.24 12.91 0.64
N ILE A 127 -5.88 13.05 1.90
CA ILE A 127 -5.28 14.28 2.44
C ILE A 127 -3.79 14.03 2.54
N LEU A 128 -3.01 14.85 1.86
CA LEU A 128 -1.54 14.85 1.92
C LEU A 128 -1.04 16.19 2.47
N ASN A 129 -0.38 16.12 3.63
CA ASN A 129 0.23 17.27 4.28
C ASN A 129 1.75 17.23 4.09
N ASN A 130 2.39 18.40 4.14
CA ASN A 130 3.86 18.54 4.11
C ASN A 130 4.53 18.01 2.82
N ILE A 131 3.81 17.98 1.69
CA ILE A 131 4.43 17.69 0.40
C ILE A 131 5.52 18.76 0.12
N PRO A 132 6.79 18.36 -0.16
CA PRO A 132 7.94 19.26 -0.13
C PRO A 132 8.09 20.13 -1.39
N PHE A 133 7.12 20.15 -2.28
CA PHE A 133 7.16 20.94 -3.52
C PHE A 133 5.82 21.64 -3.78
N GLU A 134 5.92 22.76 -4.48
CA GLU A 134 4.78 23.46 -5.05
C GLU A 134 4.44 22.92 -6.44
N GLY A 135 3.20 23.14 -6.90
CA GLY A 135 2.75 22.68 -8.21
C GLY A 135 2.26 21.25 -8.24
N LEU A 136 2.14 20.72 -9.46
CA LEU A 136 1.50 19.42 -9.72
C LEU A 136 2.44 18.25 -9.49
N GLU A 137 3.72 18.40 -9.79
CA GLU A 137 4.73 17.32 -9.76
C GLU A 137 6.02 17.79 -9.11
N GLY A 138 6.71 16.86 -8.46
CA GLY A 138 7.99 17.13 -7.82
C GLY A 138 8.60 15.89 -7.19
N VAL A 139 9.65 16.09 -6.41
CA VAL A 139 10.35 15.03 -5.68
C VAL A 139 9.87 15.00 -4.24
N LEU A 140 9.39 13.86 -3.80
CA LEU A 140 9.01 13.57 -2.42
C LEU A 140 10.26 13.02 -1.70
N ASP A 141 11.06 13.91 -1.14
CA ASP A 141 12.30 13.60 -0.42
C ASP A 141 12.10 13.44 1.10
N ASN A 142 10.91 13.78 1.58
CA ASN A 142 10.51 13.70 2.99
C ASN A 142 9.41 12.65 3.23
N TYR A 143 9.46 11.51 2.55
CA TYR A 143 8.45 10.45 2.59
C TYR A 143 7.92 10.16 3.99
N PHE A 144 8.79 9.95 4.98
CA PHE A 144 8.41 9.58 6.34
C PHE A 144 7.63 10.68 7.07
N GLU A 145 7.91 11.95 6.78
CA GLU A 145 7.15 13.07 7.36
C GLU A 145 5.74 13.14 6.77
N VAL A 146 5.63 13.03 5.44
CA VAL A 146 4.33 13.03 4.77
C VAL A 146 3.51 11.83 5.23
N ALA A 147 4.07 10.63 5.19
CA ALA A 147 3.37 9.40 5.58
C ALA A 147 2.92 9.39 7.06
N SER A 148 3.66 10.08 7.94
CA SER A 148 3.31 10.17 9.38
C SER A 148 2.16 11.14 9.67
N ASN A 149 1.92 12.11 8.79
CA ASN A 149 0.99 13.22 9.02
C ASN A 149 -0.18 13.26 8.02
N SER A 150 -0.30 12.24 7.17
CA SER A 150 -1.24 12.20 6.06
C SER A 150 -1.87 10.82 5.90
N ASN A 151 -2.73 10.67 4.88
CA ASN A 151 -2.95 9.36 4.28
C ASN A 151 -1.61 8.86 3.70
N PRO A 152 -1.42 7.54 3.49
CA PRO A 152 -0.21 7.03 2.84
C PRO A 152 0.02 7.73 1.49
N PRO A 153 1.19 8.40 1.28
CA PRO A 153 1.43 9.09 0.00
C PRO A 153 1.70 8.12 -1.15
N ILE A 154 2.12 6.90 -0.83
CA ILE A 154 2.39 5.84 -1.79
C ILE A 154 1.41 4.70 -1.54
N TRP A 155 0.68 4.33 -2.59
CA TRP A 155 -0.27 3.23 -2.62
C TRP A 155 0.17 2.19 -3.65
N SER A 156 -0.02 0.90 -3.38
CA SER A 156 0.44 -0.17 -4.29
C SER A 156 -0.11 -0.02 -5.71
N SER A 157 -1.39 0.35 -5.86
CA SER A 157 -2.00 0.57 -7.19
C SER A 157 -1.69 1.93 -7.82
N ALA A 158 -0.80 2.73 -7.23
CA ALA A 158 -0.46 4.07 -7.71
C ALA A 158 1.05 4.31 -7.80
N VAL A 159 1.86 3.25 -7.86
CA VAL A 159 3.32 3.33 -7.80
C VAL A 159 3.98 2.51 -8.90
N CYS A 160 5.09 3.06 -9.41
CA CYS A 160 5.99 2.40 -10.36
C CYS A 160 7.43 2.50 -9.83
N VAL A 161 8.16 1.39 -9.83
CA VAL A 161 9.51 1.30 -9.28
C VAL A 161 10.45 0.63 -10.29
N ASP A 162 11.71 1.06 -10.33
CA ASP A 162 12.74 0.39 -11.10
C ASP A 162 12.88 -1.07 -10.63
N LYS A 163 12.84 -2.01 -11.57
CA LYS A 163 12.93 -3.45 -11.27
C LYS A 163 14.18 -3.80 -10.45
N ASP A 164 15.32 -3.18 -10.78
CA ASP A 164 16.57 -3.45 -10.08
C ASP A 164 16.56 -2.92 -8.64
N LEU A 165 15.86 -1.82 -8.37
CA LEU A 165 15.67 -1.33 -7.01
C LEU A 165 14.81 -2.31 -6.19
N LEU A 166 13.73 -2.85 -6.78
CA LEU A 166 12.92 -3.88 -6.12
C LEU A 166 13.73 -5.12 -5.77
N LYS A 167 14.58 -5.59 -6.68
CA LYS A 167 15.51 -6.70 -6.42
C LYS A 167 16.52 -6.37 -5.32
N LEU A 168 17.10 -5.17 -5.35
CA LEU A 168 18.07 -4.71 -4.36
C LEU A 168 17.50 -4.73 -2.94
N ILE A 169 16.24 -4.32 -2.75
CA ILE A 169 15.60 -4.32 -1.43
C ILE A 169 15.04 -5.67 -1.01
N GLY A 170 15.15 -6.70 -1.87
CA GLY A 170 14.61 -8.05 -1.62
C GLY A 170 13.10 -8.17 -1.83
N GLY A 171 12.48 -7.27 -2.60
CA GLY A 171 11.04 -7.29 -2.89
C GLY A 171 10.16 -6.99 -1.68
N PHE A 172 8.94 -7.55 -1.71
CA PHE A 172 7.98 -7.46 -0.60
C PHE A 172 8.25 -8.55 0.43
N PRO A 173 8.14 -8.25 1.75
CA PRO A 173 8.32 -9.26 2.79
C PRO A 173 7.21 -10.30 2.74
N GLU A 174 7.59 -11.57 2.69
CA GLU A 174 6.65 -12.70 2.66
C GLU A 174 6.33 -13.20 4.07
N GLY A 175 5.22 -13.95 4.20
CA GLY A 175 4.83 -14.58 5.46
C GLY A 175 4.22 -13.65 6.50
N ILE A 176 3.93 -12.39 6.16
CA ILE A 176 3.23 -11.42 7.03
C ILE A 176 1.83 -11.14 6.50
N THR A 177 0.90 -10.80 7.39
CA THR A 177 -0.50 -10.59 7.03
C THR A 177 -0.85 -9.13 6.73
N SER A 178 0.00 -8.18 7.12
CA SER A 178 -0.23 -6.74 6.89
C SER A 178 1.05 -5.92 7.07
N GLY A 179 1.12 -4.79 6.36
CA GLY A 179 2.24 -3.85 6.43
C GLY A 179 3.41 -4.20 5.52
N GLU A 180 3.22 -5.15 4.60
CA GLU A 180 4.18 -5.51 3.56
C GLU A 180 4.52 -4.33 2.66
N ASP A 181 3.53 -3.53 2.33
CA ASP A 181 3.65 -2.30 1.56
C ASP A 181 4.38 -1.20 2.34
N LEU A 182 3.99 -0.99 3.62
CA LEU A 182 4.62 0.00 4.49
C LEU A 182 6.13 -0.22 4.60
N ILE A 183 6.56 -1.47 4.81
CA ILE A 183 7.99 -1.79 4.93
C ILE A 183 8.71 -1.65 3.59
N THR A 184 8.07 -2.04 2.49
CA THR A 184 8.63 -1.94 1.15
C THR A 184 8.86 -0.49 0.76
N TRP A 185 7.86 0.38 0.97
CA TRP A 185 8.02 1.82 0.68
C TRP A 185 9.02 2.49 1.62
N ALA A 186 9.10 2.06 2.89
CA ALA A 186 10.12 2.55 3.82
C ALA A 186 11.54 2.16 3.38
N ARG A 187 11.77 0.93 2.90
CA ARG A 187 13.06 0.48 2.34
C ARG A 187 13.45 1.32 1.13
N ILE A 188 12.51 1.56 0.22
CA ILE A 188 12.73 2.42 -0.95
C ILE A 188 13.06 3.84 -0.55
N ALA A 189 12.30 4.45 0.38
CA ALA A 189 12.51 5.81 0.86
C ALA A 189 13.86 6.06 1.54
N LEU A 190 14.52 5.01 2.05
CA LEU A 190 15.88 5.08 2.59
C LEU A 190 16.97 5.07 1.51
N LEU A 191 16.66 4.63 0.29
CA LEU A 191 17.62 4.48 -0.80
C LEU A 191 17.46 5.51 -1.91
N THR A 192 16.26 6.01 -2.12
CA THR A 192 15.92 6.96 -3.18
C THR A 192 14.71 7.80 -2.79
N ASN A 193 14.48 8.90 -3.52
CA ASN A 193 13.27 9.69 -3.41
C ASN A 193 12.19 9.16 -4.36
N PHE A 194 10.93 9.52 -4.10
CA PHE A 194 9.83 9.28 -5.03
C PHE A 194 9.61 10.51 -5.92
N ALA A 195 9.58 10.36 -7.23
CA ALA A 195 8.93 11.35 -8.07
C ALA A 195 7.41 11.21 -7.90
N PHE A 196 6.73 12.29 -7.58
CA PHE A 196 5.33 12.26 -7.22
C PHE A 196 4.52 13.30 -8.00
N THR A 197 3.33 12.93 -8.44
CA THR A 197 2.34 13.86 -8.97
C THR A 197 1.09 13.90 -8.11
N ARG A 198 0.54 15.11 -7.91
CA ARG A 198 -0.76 15.31 -7.24
C ARG A 198 -1.95 14.91 -8.14
N LYS A 199 -1.71 14.59 -9.42
CA LYS A 199 -2.75 14.11 -10.33
C LYS A 199 -3.29 12.78 -9.84
N VAL A 200 -4.59 12.68 -9.62
CA VAL A 200 -5.27 11.44 -9.25
C VAL A 200 -5.44 10.62 -10.51
N THR A 201 -4.82 9.43 -10.56
CA THR A 201 -4.91 8.52 -11.71
C THR A 201 -5.17 7.07 -11.33
N ALA A 202 -5.34 6.80 -10.02
CA ALA A 202 -5.70 5.50 -9.51
C ALA A 202 -6.86 5.62 -8.51
N THR A 203 -7.77 4.66 -8.52
CA THR A 203 -8.90 4.59 -7.60
C THR A 203 -8.87 3.30 -6.82
N PHE A 204 -8.77 3.41 -5.50
CA PHE A 204 -8.91 2.30 -4.57
C PHE A 204 -10.40 2.07 -4.27
N ILE A 205 -10.89 0.88 -4.62
CA ILE A 205 -12.29 0.54 -4.47
C ILE A 205 -12.50 -0.22 -3.16
N LEU A 206 -13.08 0.49 -2.21
CA LEU A 206 -13.53 -0.12 -0.96
C LEU A 206 -14.79 -0.93 -1.27
N GLY A 207 -14.69 -2.26 -1.16
CA GLY A 207 -15.84 -3.16 -1.39
C GLY A 207 -17.04 -2.76 -0.54
N ASP A 208 -18.25 -3.10 -1.03
CA ASP A 208 -19.52 -2.91 -0.28
C ASP A 208 -19.61 -3.78 0.98
N ALA A 209 -18.55 -4.41 1.33
CA ALA A 209 -18.55 -5.32 2.44
C ALA A 209 -18.88 -4.53 3.72
N ASP A 210 -19.97 -4.89 4.27
CA ASP A 210 -20.01 -5.80 5.42
C ASP A 210 -19.03 -7.01 5.34
N SER A 211 -18.08 -7.02 4.41
CA SER A 211 -16.83 -7.63 4.67
C SER A 211 -16.29 -6.85 5.87
N SER A 212 -16.69 -7.22 7.08
CA SER A 212 -15.69 -7.51 8.06
C SER A 212 -14.45 -7.86 7.24
N VAL A 213 -13.60 -6.89 6.97
CA VAL A 213 -12.16 -7.13 6.80
C VAL A 213 -11.90 -8.00 7.99
N ALA A 214 -11.84 -9.33 7.76
CA ALA A 214 -11.83 -10.29 8.84
C ALA A 214 -10.70 -9.81 9.69
N ARG A 215 -11.04 -9.25 10.87
CA ARG A 215 -10.16 -8.38 11.66
C ARG A 215 -8.88 -9.15 11.79
N ARG A 216 -7.86 -8.73 11.03
CA ARG A 216 -6.65 -9.52 10.88
C ARG A 216 -6.08 -9.67 12.27
N LYS A 217 -6.01 -10.91 12.77
CA LYS A 217 -5.33 -11.18 14.04
C LYS A 217 -3.91 -10.64 13.90
N ASN A 218 -3.39 -10.08 14.99
CA ASN A 218 -1.98 -9.69 15.00
C ASN A 218 -1.13 -10.93 14.68
N ASP A 219 -0.16 -10.79 13.79
CA ASP A 219 0.82 -11.85 13.53
C ASP A 219 1.50 -12.24 14.85
N LYS A 220 1.90 -13.50 14.96
CA LYS A 220 2.77 -13.92 16.06
C LYS A 220 4.12 -13.21 15.88
N GLY A 221 4.35 -12.21 16.70
CA GLY A 221 5.47 -11.27 16.55
C GLY A 221 5.07 -10.00 15.80
N ASP A 222 5.98 -9.06 15.75
CA ASP A 222 5.78 -7.75 15.10
C ASP A 222 6.90 -7.49 14.07
N PHE A 223 6.95 -8.36 13.04
CA PHE A 223 8.00 -8.29 12.01
C PHE A 223 8.17 -6.86 11.45
N VAL A 224 7.06 -6.19 11.12
CA VAL A 224 7.10 -4.83 10.55
C VAL A 224 7.65 -3.83 11.57
N GLY A 225 7.20 -3.89 12.81
CA GLY A 225 7.71 -3.04 13.89
C GLY A 225 9.20 -3.27 14.17
N ASP A 226 9.64 -4.53 14.17
CA ASP A 226 11.05 -4.89 14.39
C ASP A 226 11.93 -4.39 13.24
N GLU A 227 11.49 -4.54 11.99
CA GLU A 227 12.21 -4.03 10.82
C GLU A 227 12.26 -2.49 10.81
N LEU A 228 11.15 -1.81 11.07
CA LEU A 228 11.13 -0.34 11.18
C LEU A 228 12.02 0.15 12.32
N GLN A 229 12.07 -0.59 13.44
CA GLN A 229 12.96 -0.25 14.56
C GLN A 229 14.44 -0.41 14.15
N LYS A 230 14.81 -1.47 13.45
CA LYS A 230 16.16 -1.65 12.90
C LYS A 230 16.51 -0.50 11.94
N MET A 231 15.62 -0.17 11.02
CA MET A 231 15.80 0.96 10.11
C MET A 231 16.05 2.26 10.88
N TYR A 232 15.23 2.55 11.90
CA TYR A 232 15.39 3.75 12.71
C TYR A 232 16.73 3.76 13.48
N LEU A 233 17.14 2.64 14.05
CA LEU A 233 18.42 2.55 14.79
C LEU A 233 19.64 2.81 13.89
N LEU A 234 19.58 2.35 12.64
CA LEU A 234 20.65 2.54 11.65
C LEU A 234 20.60 3.93 10.99
N ASN A 235 19.41 4.59 10.97
CA ASN A 235 19.18 5.83 10.24
C ASN A 235 18.54 6.91 11.14
N LYS A 236 19.09 7.14 12.33
CA LYS A 236 18.52 8.06 13.34
C LYS A 236 18.34 9.50 12.86
N ASN A 237 19.13 9.92 11.87
CA ASN A 237 19.11 11.27 11.30
C ASN A 237 18.06 11.45 10.19
N VAL A 238 17.43 10.36 9.74
CA VAL A 238 16.38 10.44 8.72
C VAL A 238 15.12 11.05 9.34
N LYS A 239 14.77 12.23 8.82
CA LYS A 239 13.66 13.05 9.30
C LYS A 239 12.33 12.31 9.11
N GLY A 240 11.49 12.31 10.13
CA GLY A 240 10.18 11.65 10.09
C GLY A 240 10.19 10.15 10.38
N LEU A 241 11.31 9.41 10.23
CA LEU A 241 11.36 7.96 10.40
C LEU A 241 10.93 7.53 11.82
N LYS A 242 11.32 8.31 12.83
CA LYS A 242 10.88 8.08 14.22
C LYS A 242 9.35 8.21 14.38
N CYS A 243 8.75 9.22 13.73
CA CYS A 243 7.30 9.43 13.73
C CYS A 243 6.59 8.32 12.94
N TYR A 244 7.18 7.84 11.86
CA TYR A 244 6.66 6.74 11.07
C TYR A 244 6.61 5.43 11.87
N LEU A 245 7.64 5.14 12.65
CA LEU A 245 7.63 4.01 13.58
C LEU A 245 6.55 4.17 14.67
N SER A 246 6.36 5.39 15.20
CA SER A 246 5.25 5.69 16.11
C SER A 246 3.89 5.45 15.46
N LEU A 247 3.73 5.83 14.17
CA LEU A 247 2.51 5.60 13.41
C LEU A 247 2.18 4.10 13.30
N TRP A 248 3.18 3.26 13.01
CA TRP A 248 2.99 1.82 13.00
C TRP A 248 2.40 1.31 14.32
N TYR A 249 3.02 1.65 15.44
CA TYR A 249 2.51 1.21 16.76
C TYR A 249 1.14 1.79 17.10
N LYS A 250 0.82 3.01 16.66
CA LYS A 250 -0.53 3.57 16.77
C LYS A 250 -1.55 2.73 15.98
N MET A 251 -1.21 2.28 14.77
CA MET A 251 -2.08 1.41 13.97
C MET A 251 -2.29 0.04 14.64
N LYS A 252 -1.23 -0.55 15.20
CA LYS A 252 -1.30 -1.80 15.97
C LYS A 252 -2.16 -1.63 17.22
N ALA A 253 -2.04 -0.52 17.95
CA ALA A 253 -2.87 -0.20 19.11
C ALA A 253 -4.36 -0.09 18.71
N MET A 254 -4.68 0.58 17.60
CA MET A 254 -6.05 0.66 17.09
C MET A 254 -6.61 -0.74 16.74
N ASN A 255 -5.81 -1.58 16.08
CA ASN A 255 -6.21 -2.95 15.76
C ASN A 255 -6.47 -3.76 17.04
N SER A 256 -5.59 -3.70 18.03
CA SER A 256 -5.76 -4.34 19.34
C SER A 256 -7.02 -3.87 20.06
N LEU A 257 -7.35 -2.57 19.97
CA LEU A 257 -8.59 -1.99 20.51
C LEU A 257 -9.83 -2.61 19.83
N GLN A 258 -9.80 -2.77 18.51
CA GLN A 258 -10.90 -3.39 17.75
C GLN A 258 -11.06 -4.88 18.07
N LEU A 259 -9.96 -5.59 18.33
CA LEU A 259 -9.93 -6.99 18.76
C LEU A 259 -10.28 -7.19 20.25
N ASN A 260 -10.43 -6.10 21.00
CA ASN A 260 -10.61 -6.09 22.45
C ASN A 260 -9.43 -6.74 23.22
N ASP A 261 -8.24 -6.70 22.65
CA ASP A 261 -7.02 -7.16 23.30
C ASP A 261 -6.40 -5.99 24.09
N ARG A 262 -6.68 -5.95 25.40
CA ARG A 262 -6.24 -4.84 26.27
C ARG A 262 -4.75 -4.83 26.52
N PHE A 263 -4.12 -6.00 26.60
CA PHE A 263 -2.69 -6.11 26.85
C PHE A 263 -1.91 -5.56 25.67
N ASP A 264 -2.16 -6.07 24.46
CA ASP A 264 -1.54 -5.61 23.22
C ASP A 264 -1.85 -4.14 22.94
N LEU A 265 -3.07 -3.68 23.25
CA LEU A 265 -3.44 -2.27 23.14
C LEU A 265 -2.53 -1.36 23.97
N LEU A 266 -2.31 -1.69 25.25
CA LEU A 266 -1.43 -0.92 26.12
C LEU A 266 0.03 -1.01 25.68
N CYS A 267 0.52 -2.21 25.35
CA CYS A 267 1.89 -2.42 24.87
C CYS A 267 2.18 -1.57 23.63
N HIS A 268 1.32 -1.62 22.63
CA HIS A 268 1.49 -0.86 21.39
C HIS A 268 1.31 0.65 21.60
N SER A 269 0.41 1.06 22.50
CA SER A 269 0.24 2.46 22.86
C SER A 269 1.51 3.04 23.49
N PHE A 270 2.10 2.36 24.47
CA PHE A 270 3.35 2.81 25.09
C PHE A 270 4.53 2.80 24.11
N LYS A 271 4.62 1.78 23.24
CA LYS A 271 5.62 1.78 22.14
C LYS A 271 5.46 2.99 21.23
N SER A 272 4.22 3.34 20.83
CA SER A 272 3.95 4.52 20.01
C SER A 272 4.41 5.81 20.70
N LEU A 273 4.05 6.02 21.97
CA LEU A 273 4.43 7.21 22.74
C LEU A 273 5.94 7.32 22.98
N ARG A 274 6.65 6.20 23.13
CA ARG A 274 8.13 6.18 23.23
C ARG A 274 8.80 6.84 22.00
N TYR A 275 8.23 6.68 20.82
CA TYR A 275 8.77 7.26 19.59
C TYR A 275 8.19 8.64 19.28
N ASN A 276 6.93 8.92 19.66
CA ASN A 276 6.32 10.26 19.52
C ASN A 276 5.25 10.48 20.59
N MET A 277 5.62 11.23 21.62
CA MET A 277 4.73 11.56 22.73
C MET A 277 3.56 12.49 22.34
N PHE A 278 3.64 13.17 21.19
CA PHE A 278 2.58 14.07 20.71
C PHE A 278 1.48 13.34 19.92
N THR A 279 1.49 12.01 19.89
CA THR A 279 0.44 11.21 19.24
C THR A 279 -0.81 11.15 20.13
N TYR A 280 -1.57 12.25 20.19
CA TYR A 280 -2.70 12.45 21.14
C TYR A 280 -3.76 11.35 21.08
N LYS A 281 -4.05 10.76 19.90
CA LYS A 281 -5.03 9.67 19.77
C LYS A 281 -4.66 8.44 20.60
N VAL A 282 -3.38 8.22 20.85
CA VAL A 282 -2.91 7.07 21.62
C VAL A 282 -3.28 7.20 23.10
N TYR A 283 -3.32 8.41 23.65
CA TYR A 283 -3.80 8.64 25.02
C TYR A 283 -5.28 8.26 25.15
N VAL A 284 -6.09 8.57 24.14
CA VAL A 284 -7.49 8.13 24.10
C VAL A 284 -7.58 6.60 24.08
N TYR A 285 -6.72 5.91 23.29
CA TYR A 285 -6.69 4.44 23.25
C TYR A 285 -6.31 3.84 24.61
N ILE A 286 -5.36 4.45 25.33
CA ILE A 286 -5.01 4.02 26.69
C ILE A 286 -6.21 4.13 27.64
N VAL A 287 -6.94 5.24 27.61
CA VAL A 287 -8.16 5.40 28.41
C VAL A 287 -9.21 4.34 28.02
N MET A 288 -9.39 4.11 26.72
CA MET A 288 -10.33 3.10 26.21
C MET A 288 -9.97 1.66 26.65
N ALA A 289 -8.70 1.37 26.95
CA ALA A 289 -8.29 0.06 27.45
C ALA A 289 -8.98 -0.31 28.79
N PHE A 290 -9.38 0.69 29.58
CA PHE A 290 -10.04 0.50 30.87
C PHE A 290 -11.57 0.55 30.79
N LEU A 291 -12.15 0.89 29.64
CA LEU A 291 -13.60 0.97 29.46
C LEU A 291 -14.19 -0.42 29.09
N PRO A 292 -15.50 -0.64 29.42
CA PRO A 292 -16.21 -1.83 28.98
C PRO A 292 -16.26 -1.93 27.43
N HIS A 293 -16.19 -3.16 26.88
CA HIS A 293 -16.19 -3.40 25.44
C HIS A 293 -17.38 -2.73 24.72
N LYS A 294 -18.57 -2.76 25.29
CA LYS A 294 -19.76 -2.11 24.72
C LYS A 294 -19.58 -0.61 24.51
N VAL A 295 -18.93 0.06 25.47
CA VAL A 295 -18.63 1.50 25.42
C VAL A 295 -17.58 1.77 24.32
N ASN A 296 -16.52 0.97 24.28
CA ASN A 296 -15.49 1.08 23.25
C ASN A 296 -16.06 0.95 21.84
N ARG A 297 -16.94 -0.02 21.61
CA ARG A 297 -17.60 -0.20 20.31
C ARG A 297 -18.46 0.99 19.89
N PHE A 298 -19.19 1.58 20.85
CA PHE A 298 -19.98 2.78 20.62
C PHE A 298 -19.10 3.99 20.24
N LEU A 299 -18.00 4.19 20.97
CA LEU A 299 -17.05 5.29 20.73
C LEU A 299 -16.33 5.12 19.37
N LEU A 300 -15.90 3.91 19.04
CA LEU A 300 -15.24 3.61 17.75
C LEU A 300 -16.14 3.92 16.55
N ASN A 301 -17.42 3.56 16.62
CA ASN A 301 -18.38 3.87 15.56
C ASN A 301 -18.55 5.38 15.33
N ARG A 302 -18.43 6.20 16.39
CA ARG A 302 -18.48 7.67 16.28
C ARG A 302 -17.18 8.31 15.80
N LEU A 303 -16.03 7.65 16.00
CA LEU A 303 -14.71 8.16 15.54
C LEU A 303 -14.42 7.80 14.07
N GLN A 304 -15.18 6.88 13.49
CA GLN A 304 -15.02 6.41 12.10
C GLN A 304 -16.07 6.98 11.13
N GLY A 305 -17.12 7.61 11.61
CA GLY A 305 -18.10 8.38 10.81
C GLY A 305 -17.73 9.84 10.78
#